data_28dd3020002158ce3293e9b055596706
#
_entry.id   28dd3020002158ce3293e9b055596706
#
_cell.length_a   1.000
_cell.length_b   1.000
_cell.length_c   1.000
_cell.angle_alpha   90.00
_cell.angle_beta   90.00
_cell.angle_gamma   90.00
#
_symmetry.space_group_name_H-M   'P 1'
#
loop_
_entity.id
_entity.type
_entity.pdbx_description
1 polymer ?
#
loop_
_entity_poly.entity_id
_entity_poly.type
_entity_poly.pdbx_seq_one_letter_code
_entity_poly.pdbx_strand_id
1 'polypeptide(L)'
;MSIAPVQVTVFRWAGSWGPFKVNIPCGECSLTLDVIQDTIDTELGGVPVELDVREWLSEWWKPLPKGGWHAPIVMVEGKIVSQGAALNRGLLTQAVIEAHADRAPMEGNHVFGKETCPHCTRAKQYLDEAKIDYVYHDVIKEPSGLYAMLARVKPIIGPKTPVTVP
;
A
#
# COMPACT_ATOMS: atom_id res chain seq x y z
N MET A 1 11.08 5.49 18.42
CA MET A 1 11.76 4.53 17.55
C MET A 1 11.35 4.82 16.12
N SER A 2 12.31 5.01 15.22
CA SER A 2 12.01 5.24 13.80
C SER A 2 11.60 3.91 13.17
N ILE A 3 10.39 3.85 12.61
CA ILE A 3 9.91 2.66 11.88
C ILE A 3 10.65 2.62 10.55
N ALA A 4 11.18 1.45 10.18
CA ALA A 4 11.87 1.27 8.90
C ALA A 4 10.90 1.53 7.73
N PRO A 5 11.34 2.24 6.67
CA PRO A 5 10.49 2.52 5.53
C PRO A 5 10.05 1.23 4.81
N VAL A 6 8.86 1.27 4.24
CA VAL A 6 8.35 0.20 3.38
C VAL A 6 9.07 0.28 2.03
N GLN A 7 9.69 -0.82 1.63
CA GLN A 7 10.44 -0.90 0.37
C GLN A 7 9.50 -1.14 -0.82
N VAL A 8 9.46 -0.19 -1.73
CA VAL A 8 8.76 -0.31 -3.02
C VAL A 8 9.79 -0.39 -4.12
N THR A 9 9.87 -1.51 -4.82
CA THR A 9 10.82 -1.72 -5.93
C THR A 9 10.07 -1.80 -7.24
N VAL A 10 10.51 -1.01 -8.22
CA VAL A 10 9.94 -1.01 -9.58
C VAL A 10 11.01 -1.44 -10.58
N PHE A 11 10.74 -2.52 -11.33
CA PHE A 11 11.55 -2.91 -12.47
C PHE A 11 10.92 -2.38 -13.75
N ARG A 12 11.58 -1.43 -14.39
CA ARG A 12 11.15 -0.87 -15.67
C ARG A 12 11.73 -1.64 -16.85
N TRP A 13 11.09 -1.55 -18.01
CA TRP A 13 11.59 -2.16 -19.27
C TRP A 13 12.79 -1.37 -19.81
N ALA A 14 13.94 -1.57 -19.21
CA ALA A 14 15.20 -0.97 -19.58
C ALA A 14 16.36 -1.85 -19.11
N GLY A 15 17.56 -1.52 -19.51
CA GLY A 15 18.79 -2.13 -19.02
C GLY A 15 19.66 -2.74 -20.10
N SER A 16 20.62 -3.55 -19.70
CA SER A 16 21.56 -4.21 -20.60
C SER A 16 21.54 -5.72 -20.40
N TRP A 17 21.57 -6.44 -21.50
CA TRP A 17 21.73 -7.88 -21.52
C TRP A 17 22.90 -8.24 -22.47
N GLY A 18 24.05 -8.58 -21.93
CA GLY A 18 25.28 -8.73 -22.68
C GLY A 18 25.66 -7.42 -23.40
N PRO A 19 25.92 -7.46 -24.73
CA PRO A 19 26.28 -6.26 -25.51
C PRO A 19 25.05 -5.36 -25.83
N PHE A 20 23.84 -5.82 -25.60
CA PHE A 20 22.62 -5.10 -25.96
C PHE A 20 22.17 -4.17 -24.83
N LYS A 21 21.96 -2.89 -25.14
CA LYS A 21 21.34 -1.90 -24.29
C LYS A 21 19.94 -1.61 -24.80
N VAL A 22 18.95 -1.69 -23.93
CA VAL A 22 17.56 -1.34 -24.21
C VAL A 22 17.21 -0.12 -23.39
N ASN A 23 16.85 0.95 -24.06
CA ASN A 23 16.34 2.16 -23.44
C ASN A 23 15.17 2.66 -24.26
N ILE A 24 14.13 1.84 -24.34
CA ILE A 24 12.90 2.17 -25.07
C ILE A 24 11.97 2.90 -24.10
N PRO A 25 11.44 4.06 -24.47
CA PRO A 25 10.39 4.71 -23.69
C PRO A 25 9.21 3.76 -23.54
N CYS A 26 8.93 3.38 -22.29
CA CYS A 26 7.78 2.54 -21.96
C CYS A 26 6.72 3.42 -21.29
N GLY A 27 5.61 3.68 -21.98
CA GLY A 27 4.53 4.51 -21.46
C GLY A 27 3.94 3.95 -20.16
N GLU A 28 3.78 2.63 -20.08
CA GLU A 28 3.29 1.95 -18.86
C GLU A 28 4.28 2.07 -17.70
N CYS A 29 5.59 2.03 -17.98
CA CYS A 29 6.60 2.21 -16.93
C CYS A 29 6.59 3.64 -16.39
N SER A 30 6.46 4.64 -17.26
CA SER A 30 6.38 6.05 -16.86
C SER A 30 5.10 6.29 -16.04
N LEU A 31 3.96 5.84 -16.55
CA LEU A 31 2.68 5.95 -15.85
C LEU A 31 2.70 5.26 -14.49
N THR A 32 3.35 4.09 -14.40
CA THR A 32 3.51 3.36 -13.13
C THR A 32 4.29 4.19 -12.11
N LEU A 33 5.40 4.83 -12.52
CA LEU A 33 6.20 5.68 -11.64
C LEU A 33 5.43 6.93 -11.19
N ASP A 34 4.70 7.56 -12.11
CA ASP A 34 3.86 8.73 -11.80
C ASP A 34 2.75 8.36 -10.79
N VAL A 35 2.09 7.21 -10.98
CA VAL A 35 1.07 6.70 -10.04
C VAL A 35 1.68 6.41 -8.67
N ILE A 36 2.88 5.82 -8.62
CA ILE A 36 3.55 5.55 -7.34
C ILE A 36 3.86 6.84 -6.61
N GLN A 37 4.49 7.81 -7.29
CA GLN A 37 4.86 9.08 -6.68
C GLN A 37 3.63 9.83 -6.17
N ASP A 38 2.60 9.94 -7.01
CA ASP A 38 1.35 10.60 -6.62
C ASP A 38 0.65 9.88 -5.44
N THR A 39 0.69 8.55 -5.40
CA THR A 39 0.12 7.78 -4.29
C THR A 39 0.89 8.02 -2.99
N ILE A 40 2.22 8.06 -3.05
CA ILE A 40 3.05 8.36 -1.88
C ILE A 40 2.72 9.76 -1.35
N ASP A 41 2.60 10.73 -2.24
CA ASP A 41 2.39 12.13 -1.87
C ASP A 41 0.96 12.42 -1.37
N THR A 42 -0.04 11.71 -1.88
CA THR A 42 -1.46 12.03 -1.62
C THR A 42 -2.16 11.05 -0.66
N GLU A 43 -1.84 9.76 -0.71
CA GLU A 43 -2.60 8.72 0.02
C GLU A 43 -1.80 8.07 1.16
N LEU A 44 -0.48 8.01 1.05
CA LEU A 44 0.38 7.34 2.03
C LEU A 44 0.98 8.31 3.06
N GLY A 45 0.34 9.45 3.29
CA GLY A 45 0.80 10.44 4.25
C GLY A 45 1.09 9.84 5.63
N GLY A 46 2.31 10.02 6.12
CA GLY A 46 2.76 9.47 7.40
C GLY A 46 3.30 8.03 7.37
N VAL A 47 3.21 7.33 6.25
CA VAL A 47 3.87 6.02 6.06
C VAL A 47 5.22 6.25 5.39
N PRO A 48 6.33 5.91 6.03
CA PRO A 48 7.65 6.03 5.40
C PRO A 48 7.78 4.99 4.28
N VAL A 49 7.99 5.46 3.05
CA VAL A 49 8.17 4.63 1.85
C VAL A 49 9.51 4.95 1.22
N GLU A 50 10.25 3.93 0.83
CA GLU A 50 11.48 4.05 0.05
C GLU A 50 11.26 3.43 -1.33
N LEU A 51 11.32 4.27 -2.38
CA LEU A 51 11.16 3.86 -3.77
C LEU A 51 12.52 3.56 -4.41
N ASP A 52 12.68 2.34 -4.91
CA ASP A 52 13.86 1.87 -5.63
C ASP A 52 13.48 1.49 -7.07
N VAL A 53 14.01 2.25 -8.03
CA VAL A 53 13.74 2.03 -9.47
C VAL A 53 14.90 1.29 -10.10
N ARG A 54 14.61 0.12 -10.67
CA ARG A 54 15.59 -0.79 -11.25
C ARG A 54 15.30 -1.08 -12.72
N GLU A 55 16.30 -1.59 -13.40
CA GLU A 55 16.23 -2.00 -14.80
C GLU A 55 16.01 -3.51 -14.90
N TRP A 56 14.88 -3.93 -15.48
CA TRP A 56 14.52 -5.34 -15.56
C TRP A 56 15.54 -6.18 -16.32
N LEU A 57 16.01 -5.71 -17.46
CA LEU A 57 16.98 -6.47 -18.27
C LEU A 57 18.35 -6.63 -17.60
N SER A 58 18.75 -5.64 -16.78
CA SER A 58 20.02 -5.69 -16.04
C SER A 58 19.94 -6.55 -14.80
N GLU A 59 18.74 -6.79 -14.25
CA GLU A 59 18.55 -7.44 -12.95
C GLU A 59 17.40 -8.47 -12.94
N TRP A 60 17.09 -9.06 -14.09
CA TRP A 60 15.96 -9.98 -14.30
C TRP A 60 15.93 -11.17 -13.32
N TRP A 61 17.09 -11.60 -12.81
CA TRP A 61 17.20 -12.70 -11.84
C TRP A 61 16.64 -12.38 -10.47
N LYS A 62 16.40 -11.11 -10.14
CA LYS A 62 15.83 -10.69 -8.86
C LYS A 62 14.32 -10.91 -8.78
N PRO A 63 13.51 -10.42 -9.73
CA PRO A 63 12.07 -10.65 -9.71
C PRO A 63 11.66 -12.03 -10.25
N LEU A 64 12.44 -12.65 -11.14
CA LEU A 64 12.06 -13.90 -11.81
C LEU A 64 11.73 -15.05 -10.85
N PRO A 65 12.54 -15.37 -9.82
CA PRO A 65 12.22 -16.44 -8.87
C PRO A 65 10.93 -16.19 -8.05
N LYS A 66 10.47 -14.94 -8.04
CA LYS A 66 9.25 -14.51 -7.35
C LYS A 66 8.04 -14.43 -8.29
N GLY A 67 8.18 -14.88 -9.53
CA GLY A 67 7.14 -14.86 -10.56
C GLY A 67 7.06 -13.56 -11.37
N GLY A 68 8.04 -12.68 -11.24
CA GLY A 68 8.10 -11.40 -11.99
C GLY A 68 8.84 -11.55 -13.32
N TRP A 69 8.10 -11.62 -14.41
CA TRP A 69 8.63 -11.89 -15.76
C TRP A 69 8.26 -10.83 -16.80
N HIS A 70 7.39 -9.89 -16.49
CA HIS A 70 6.93 -8.87 -17.45
C HIS A 70 6.90 -7.47 -16.83
N ALA A 71 7.85 -6.62 -17.23
CA ALA A 71 7.91 -5.23 -16.78
C ALA A 71 6.76 -4.37 -17.37
N PRO A 72 6.30 -3.33 -16.65
CA PRO A 72 6.74 -2.92 -15.34
C PRO A 72 6.38 -3.94 -14.26
N ILE A 73 7.31 -4.21 -13.34
CA ILE A 73 7.06 -5.08 -12.19
C ILE A 73 7.16 -4.22 -10.94
N VAL A 74 6.10 -4.18 -10.16
CA VAL A 74 6.07 -3.46 -8.88
C VAL A 74 6.06 -4.46 -7.74
N MET A 75 6.98 -4.29 -6.82
CA MET A 75 7.11 -5.14 -5.64
C MET A 75 7.06 -4.29 -4.37
N VAL A 76 6.33 -4.75 -3.38
CA VAL A 76 6.32 -4.19 -2.02
C VAL A 76 6.89 -5.26 -1.09
N GLU A 77 7.92 -4.90 -0.33
CA GLU A 77 8.63 -5.84 0.56
C GLU A 77 9.04 -7.14 -0.12
N GLY A 78 9.43 -7.03 -1.39
CA GLY A 78 9.84 -8.17 -2.20
C GLY A 78 8.71 -9.09 -2.68
N LYS A 79 7.43 -8.75 -2.45
CA LYS A 79 6.26 -9.43 -3.02
C LYS A 79 5.75 -8.68 -4.23
N ILE A 80 5.42 -9.39 -5.31
CA ILE A 80 4.89 -8.77 -6.53
C ILE A 80 3.46 -8.28 -6.28
N VAL A 81 3.22 -7.01 -6.55
CA VAL A 81 1.91 -6.35 -6.45
C VAL A 81 1.27 -6.18 -7.81
N SER A 82 2.09 -5.86 -8.83
CA SER A 82 1.63 -5.69 -10.21
C SER A 82 2.74 -6.02 -11.19
N GLN A 83 2.38 -6.50 -12.38
CA GLN A 83 3.32 -6.69 -13.49
C GLN A 83 2.62 -6.63 -14.85
N GLY A 84 3.35 -6.18 -15.86
CA GLY A 84 2.92 -6.21 -17.27
C GLY A 84 1.85 -5.20 -17.64
N ALA A 85 1.45 -4.34 -16.73
CA ALA A 85 0.45 -3.30 -16.95
C ALA A 85 0.73 -2.11 -16.03
N ALA A 86 0.11 -0.97 -16.32
CA ALA A 86 0.15 0.19 -15.45
C ALA A 86 -0.41 -0.15 -14.07
N LEU A 87 0.26 0.36 -13.04
CA LEU A 87 -0.08 0.07 -11.64
C LEU A 87 -1.46 0.63 -11.26
N ASN A 88 -2.25 -0.18 -10.58
CA ASN A 88 -3.45 0.29 -9.90
C ASN A 88 -3.07 0.89 -8.54
N ARG A 89 -3.47 2.15 -8.32
CA ARG A 89 -3.20 2.91 -7.09
C ARG A 89 -3.66 2.15 -5.82
N GLY A 90 -4.88 1.61 -5.83
CA GLY A 90 -5.44 0.89 -4.69
C GLY A 90 -4.63 -0.36 -4.29
N LEU A 91 -4.07 -1.08 -5.26
CA LEU A 91 -3.20 -2.24 -4.99
C LEU A 91 -1.90 -1.82 -4.29
N LEU A 92 -1.31 -0.70 -4.72
CA LEU A 92 -0.10 -0.16 -4.07
C LEU A 92 -0.41 0.29 -2.65
N THR A 93 -1.44 1.10 -2.48
CA THR A 93 -1.85 1.63 -1.17
C THR A 93 -2.13 0.49 -0.20
N GLN A 94 -2.90 -0.52 -0.62
CA GLN A 94 -3.17 -1.70 0.19
C GLN A 94 -1.88 -2.41 0.61
N ALA A 95 -1.00 -2.74 -0.34
CA ALA A 95 0.22 -3.50 -0.06
C ALA A 95 1.18 -2.75 0.87
N VAL A 96 1.32 -1.43 0.68
CA VAL A 96 2.17 -0.59 1.53
C VAL A 96 1.61 -0.48 2.95
N ILE A 97 0.30 -0.24 3.09
CA ILE A 97 -0.34 -0.14 4.41
C ILE A 97 -0.31 -1.48 5.15
N GLU A 98 -0.54 -2.61 4.46
CA GLU A 98 -0.42 -3.94 5.07
C GLU A 98 1.01 -4.18 5.59
N ALA A 99 2.02 -3.90 4.78
CA ALA A 99 3.43 -4.04 5.17
C ALA A 99 3.82 -3.11 6.33
N HIS A 100 3.27 -1.89 6.36
CA HIS A 100 3.48 -0.95 7.46
C HIS A 100 2.76 -1.41 8.74
N ALA A 101 1.54 -1.92 8.63
CA ALA A 101 0.74 -2.38 9.76
C ALA A 101 1.42 -3.54 10.52
N ASP A 102 2.14 -4.41 9.82
CA ASP A 102 2.92 -5.50 10.42
C ASP A 102 4.07 -5.00 11.30
N ARG A 103 4.57 -3.78 11.03
CA ARG A 103 5.72 -3.17 11.72
C ARG A 103 5.32 -2.13 12.76
N ALA A 104 4.17 -1.51 12.59
CA ALA A 104 3.64 -0.44 13.42
C ALA A 104 2.28 -0.85 14.00
N PRO A 105 2.24 -1.65 15.07
CA PRO A 105 0.98 -1.93 15.76
C PRO A 105 0.38 -0.61 16.25
N MET A 106 -0.93 -0.46 16.07
CA MET A 106 -1.66 0.68 16.62
C MET A 106 -1.79 0.50 18.13
N GLU A 107 -1.33 1.49 18.87
CA GLU A 107 -1.50 1.52 20.33
C GLU A 107 -2.77 2.29 20.69
N GLY A 108 -3.52 1.80 21.68
CA GLY A 108 -4.74 2.42 22.15
C GLY A 108 -6.01 1.97 21.41
N ASN A 109 -7.06 2.75 21.56
CA ASN A 109 -8.35 2.46 20.95
C ASN A 109 -8.52 3.24 19.65
N HIS A 110 -8.89 2.56 18.60
CA HIS A 110 -9.10 3.16 17.26
C HIS A 110 -10.53 2.86 16.80
N VAL A 111 -11.22 3.89 16.34
CA VAL A 111 -12.57 3.80 15.78
C VAL A 111 -12.52 4.11 14.29
N PHE A 112 -12.89 3.13 13.48
CA PHE A 112 -12.98 3.27 12.04
C PHE A 112 -14.45 3.45 11.65
N GLY A 113 -14.77 4.53 10.96
CA GLY A 113 -16.13 4.84 10.59
C GLY A 113 -16.21 5.86 9.48
N LYS A 114 -17.44 6.30 9.20
CA LYS A 114 -17.71 7.43 8.29
C LYS A 114 -18.47 8.52 9.05
N GLU A 115 -18.18 9.76 8.73
CA GLU A 115 -18.72 10.92 9.44
C GLU A 115 -20.26 10.99 9.39
N THR A 116 -20.85 10.58 8.27
CA THR A 116 -22.30 10.62 8.05
C THR A 116 -23.06 9.42 8.61
N CYS A 117 -22.38 8.53 9.33
CA CYS A 117 -23.00 7.30 9.86
C CYS A 117 -23.57 7.52 11.28
N PRO A 118 -24.89 7.37 11.48
CA PRO A 118 -25.52 7.55 12.81
C PRO A 118 -24.98 6.56 13.87
N HIS A 119 -24.66 5.33 13.43
CA HIS A 119 -24.09 4.32 14.35
C HIS A 119 -22.67 4.67 14.78
N CYS A 120 -21.85 5.24 13.90
CA CYS A 120 -20.53 5.72 14.24
C CYS A 120 -20.58 6.89 15.21
N THR A 121 -21.54 7.81 15.01
CA THR A 121 -21.79 8.93 15.94
C THR A 121 -22.18 8.41 17.33
N ARG A 122 -23.08 7.44 17.39
CA ARG A 122 -23.50 6.82 18.66
C ARG A 122 -22.34 6.09 19.33
N ALA A 123 -21.51 5.35 18.57
CA ALA A 123 -20.35 4.67 19.14
C ALA A 123 -19.36 5.67 19.76
N LYS A 124 -19.10 6.81 19.09
CA LYS A 124 -18.27 7.88 19.65
C LYS A 124 -18.85 8.43 20.95
N GLN A 125 -20.16 8.70 20.99
CA GLN A 125 -20.84 9.18 22.20
C GLN A 125 -20.67 8.22 23.39
N TYR A 126 -20.83 6.90 23.17
CA TYR A 126 -20.62 5.91 24.23
C TYR A 126 -19.18 5.89 24.74
N LEU A 127 -18.20 6.04 23.86
CA LEU A 127 -16.80 6.10 24.26
C LEU A 127 -16.50 7.37 25.05
N ASP A 128 -17.03 8.51 24.60
CA ASP A 128 -16.90 9.80 25.28
C ASP A 128 -17.54 9.77 26.69
N GLU A 129 -18.76 9.22 26.81
CA GLU A 129 -19.45 9.03 28.11
C GLU A 129 -18.68 8.09 29.05
N ALA A 130 -18.07 7.04 28.49
CA ALA A 130 -17.24 6.10 29.25
C ALA A 130 -15.84 6.65 29.56
N LYS A 131 -15.49 7.85 29.08
CA LYS A 131 -14.17 8.47 29.22
C LYS A 131 -13.03 7.58 28.67
N ILE A 132 -13.30 6.90 27.56
CA ILE A 132 -12.33 6.07 26.84
C ILE A 132 -11.71 6.92 25.75
N ASP A 133 -10.40 7.16 25.82
CA ASP A 133 -9.66 7.84 24.77
C ASP A 133 -9.60 6.98 23.52
N TYR A 134 -9.83 7.57 22.33
CA TYR A 134 -9.76 6.90 21.06
C TYR A 134 -9.29 7.84 19.93
N VAL A 135 -8.74 7.26 18.88
CA VAL A 135 -8.44 7.96 17.62
C VAL A 135 -9.49 7.57 16.58
N TYR A 136 -10.15 8.57 16.03
CA TYR A 136 -11.16 8.34 14.98
C TYR A 136 -10.53 8.42 13.58
N HIS A 137 -10.85 7.45 12.73
CA HIS A 137 -10.44 7.36 11.33
C HIS A 137 -11.66 7.37 10.43
N ASP A 138 -11.75 8.36 9.55
CA ASP A 138 -12.78 8.39 8.51
C ASP A 138 -12.35 7.56 7.30
N VAL A 139 -12.92 6.36 7.15
CA VAL A 139 -12.55 5.40 6.10
C VAL A 139 -12.98 5.84 4.68
N ILE A 140 -13.76 6.91 4.57
CA ILE A 140 -14.17 7.48 3.28
C ILE A 140 -13.23 8.61 2.87
N LYS A 141 -12.86 9.48 3.83
CA LYS A 141 -11.97 10.62 3.59
C LYS A 141 -10.49 10.21 3.58
N GLU A 142 -10.16 9.16 4.31
CA GLU A 142 -8.79 8.66 4.48
C GLU A 142 -8.67 7.23 3.96
N PRO A 143 -8.31 7.02 2.67
CA PRO A 143 -8.12 5.68 2.11
C PRO A 143 -7.12 4.83 2.91
N SER A 144 -6.07 5.45 3.46
CA SER A 144 -5.11 4.81 4.36
C SER A 144 -5.76 4.23 5.61
N GLY A 145 -6.76 4.92 6.18
CA GLY A 145 -7.55 4.46 7.32
C GLY A 145 -8.34 3.19 7.00
N LEU A 146 -8.96 3.11 5.82
CA LEU A 146 -9.66 1.92 5.36
C LEU A 146 -8.72 0.70 5.27
N TYR A 147 -7.59 0.85 4.61
CA TYR A 147 -6.62 -0.25 4.47
C TYR A 147 -5.99 -0.63 5.82
N ALA A 148 -5.70 0.33 6.68
CA ALA A 148 -5.20 0.08 8.02
C ALA A 148 -6.21 -0.73 8.87
N MET A 149 -7.49 -0.44 8.74
CA MET A 149 -8.56 -1.24 9.33
C MET A 149 -8.58 -2.66 8.76
N LEU A 150 -8.60 -2.79 7.44
CA LEU A 150 -8.66 -4.09 6.77
C LEU A 150 -7.46 -4.97 7.10
N ALA A 151 -6.25 -4.42 7.11
CA ALA A 151 -5.03 -5.13 7.47
C ALA A 151 -5.08 -5.76 8.88
N ARG A 152 -5.79 -5.14 9.81
CA ARG A 152 -5.91 -5.62 11.20
C ARG A 152 -7.12 -6.52 11.43
N VAL A 153 -8.22 -6.25 10.77
CA VAL A 153 -9.48 -6.99 10.97
C VAL A 153 -9.50 -8.30 10.18
N LYS A 154 -9.01 -8.30 8.93
CA LYS A 154 -9.01 -9.49 8.07
C LYS A 154 -8.30 -10.72 8.64
N PRO A 155 -7.15 -10.64 9.30
CA PRO A 155 -6.53 -11.77 9.97
C PRO A 155 -7.40 -12.40 11.06
N ILE A 156 -8.26 -11.59 11.70
CA ILE A 156 -9.14 -12.04 12.80
C ILE A 156 -10.40 -12.72 12.27
N ILE A 157 -11.06 -12.10 11.28
CA ILE A 157 -12.37 -12.55 10.78
C ILE A 157 -12.29 -13.44 9.54
N GLY A 158 -11.10 -13.55 8.95
CA GLY A 158 -10.84 -14.28 7.71
C GLY A 158 -10.93 -13.42 6.45
N PRO A 159 -10.12 -13.76 5.41
CA PRO A 159 -9.94 -12.91 4.22
C PRO A 159 -11.19 -12.73 3.37
N LYS A 160 -12.10 -13.71 3.41
CA LYS A 160 -13.35 -13.70 2.61
C LYS A 160 -14.55 -13.09 3.34
N THR A 161 -14.43 -12.82 4.63
CA THR A 161 -15.53 -12.24 5.40
C THR A 161 -15.66 -10.75 5.06
N PRO A 162 -16.85 -10.25 4.68
CA PRO A 162 -17.06 -8.84 4.43
C PRO A 162 -16.89 -8.05 5.74
N VAL A 163 -16.17 -6.94 5.66
CA VAL A 163 -16.08 -5.96 6.76
C VAL A 163 -17.15 -4.92 6.52
N THR A 164 -18.10 -4.83 7.41
CA THR A 164 -19.12 -3.76 7.39
C THR A 164 -18.78 -2.74 8.47
N VAL A 165 -18.67 -1.50 8.05
CA VAL A 165 -18.62 -0.37 8.99
C VAL A 165 -20.06 0.03 9.27
N PRO A 166 -20.46 0.10 10.53
CA PRO A 166 -21.85 0.40 10.89
C PRO A 166 -22.32 1.75 10.38
#